data_f68d2fb909a4a483835a68011e53bab5
#
_entry.id   f68d2fb909a4a483835a68011e53bab5
#
_cell.length_a   1.000
_cell.length_b   1.000
_cell.length_c   1.000
_cell.angle_alpha   90.00
_cell.angle_beta   90.00
_cell.angle_gamma   90.00
#
_symmetry.space_group_name_H-M   'P 1'
#
loop_
_entity.id
_entity.type
_entity.pdbx_description
1 polymer ?
#
loop_
_entity_poly.entity_id
_entity_poly.type
_entity_poly.pdbx_seq_one_letter_code
_entity_poly.pdbx_strand_id
1 'polypeptide(L)'
;ESKLRCTEIVNEPGGGGINVARVVQELGGEALAIYLSGGATGAILDDLLKTVGIDTRHIPINGYTRIAHTVFERSSGQEYRFVPEGPEVSDNEFAACLAVLEALDFDYIVASGTVPRGLPVDAYQRVSEIAARKHARFILDTCGATLRATLGHGVFMIKPNLGELEELVGHVLISTGAQVAAARNLIANNAAEIIAVTLGGDGALIVSKNEAWSVA
;
A
#
# COMPACT_ATOMS: atom_id res chain seq x y z
N GLU A 1 18.49 8.96 32.47
CA GLU A 1 17.40 8.65 31.53
C GLU A 1 16.25 9.61 31.75
N SER A 2 15.84 10.33 30.71
CA SER A 2 14.63 11.15 30.76
C SER A 2 13.44 10.34 30.22
N LYS A 3 12.34 10.30 30.98
CA LYS A 3 11.08 9.71 30.53
C LYS A 3 10.30 10.73 29.72
N LEU A 4 9.99 10.44 28.48
CA LEU A 4 9.06 11.22 27.68
C LEU A 4 7.63 10.72 27.96
N ARG A 5 6.71 11.64 28.25
CA ARG A 5 5.31 11.32 28.53
C ARG A 5 4.42 11.84 27.42
N CYS A 6 3.60 10.97 26.84
CA CYS A 6 2.56 11.36 25.91
C CYS A 6 1.28 11.69 26.70
N THR A 7 0.59 12.75 26.31
CA THR A 7 -0.60 13.27 27.00
C THR A 7 -1.91 12.89 26.31
N GLU A 8 -1.86 12.62 25.01
CA GLU A 8 -3.02 12.21 24.21
C GLU A 8 -2.64 10.97 23.43
N ILE A 9 -3.46 9.93 23.52
CA ILE A 9 -3.25 8.68 22.79
C ILE A 9 -4.49 8.45 21.94
N VAL A 10 -4.29 8.42 20.62
CA VAL A 10 -5.32 8.07 19.64
C VAL A 10 -4.91 6.76 18.99
N ASN A 11 -5.83 5.80 18.93
CA ASN A 11 -5.63 4.55 18.23
C ASN A 11 -6.47 4.54 16.96
N GLU A 12 -5.83 4.28 15.83
CA GLU A 12 -6.49 4.21 14.52
C GLU A 12 -6.14 2.89 13.83
N PRO A 13 -7.07 2.31 13.05
CA PRO A 13 -6.75 1.15 12.23
C PRO A 13 -5.79 1.58 11.12
N GLY A 14 -4.58 1.01 11.13
CA GLY A 14 -3.55 1.31 10.14
C GLY A 14 -3.46 0.25 9.05
N GLY A 15 -2.76 0.61 7.98
CA GLY A 15 -2.50 -0.24 6.81
C GLY A 15 -2.96 0.41 5.52
N GLY A 16 -2.10 0.40 4.48
CA GLY A 16 -2.40 1.10 3.22
C GLY A 16 -3.70 0.64 2.58
N GLY A 17 -3.94 -0.68 2.49
CA GLY A 17 -5.18 -1.23 1.95
C GLY A 17 -6.43 -0.85 2.77
N ILE A 18 -6.32 -0.84 4.09
CA ILE A 18 -7.40 -0.40 4.98
C ILE A 18 -7.71 1.08 4.75
N ASN A 19 -6.67 1.93 4.62
CA ASN A 19 -6.86 3.36 4.34
C ASN A 19 -7.52 3.59 2.99
N VAL A 20 -7.17 2.82 1.96
CA VAL A 20 -7.84 2.88 0.66
C VAL A 20 -9.31 2.53 0.79
N ALA A 21 -9.66 1.44 1.49
CA ALA A 21 -11.05 1.04 1.68
C ALA A 21 -11.87 2.12 2.41
N ARG A 22 -11.29 2.75 3.45
CA ARG A 22 -11.93 3.86 4.16
C ARG A 22 -12.24 5.04 3.22
N VAL A 23 -11.25 5.46 2.44
CA VAL A 23 -11.41 6.59 1.50
C VAL A 23 -12.43 6.27 0.41
N VAL A 24 -12.40 5.06 -0.15
CA VAL A 24 -13.39 4.63 -1.15
C VAL A 24 -14.79 4.70 -0.58
N GLN A 25 -15.02 4.25 0.66
CA GLN A 25 -16.31 4.32 1.32
C GLN A 25 -16.74 5.76 1.61
N GLU A 26 -15.82 6.62 2.09
CA GLU A 26 -16.09 8.06 2.30
C GLU A 26 -16.50 8.77 1.01
N LEU A 27 -16.01 8.33 -0.14
CA LEU A 27 -16.38 8.82 -1.47
C LEU A 27 -17.66 8.17 -2.02
N GLY A 28 -18.34 7.31 -1.25
CA GLY A 28 -19.58 6.64 -1.63
C GLY A 28 -19.40 5.41 -2.51
N GLY A 29 -18.18 4.86 -2.61
CA GLY A 29 -17.89 3.61 -3.29
C GLY A 29 -18.01 2.39 -2.37
N GLU A 30 -17.95 1.19 -2.95
CA GLU A 30 -17.93 -0.08 -2.24
C GLU A 30 -16.51 -0.61 -2.18
N ALA A 31 -16.05 -1.05 -1.00
CA ALA A 31 -14.74 -1.65 -0.80
C ALA A 31 -14.76 -2.70 0.30
N LEU A 32 -14.01 -3.77 0.10
CA LEU A 32 -13.75 -4.81 1.10
C LEU A 32 -12.26 -4.77 1.47
N ALA A 33 -11.94 -4.46 2.72
CA ALA A 33 -10.58 -4.53 3.23
C ALA A 33 -10.22 -5.96 3.64
N ILE A 34 -9.28 -6.59 2.92
CA ILE A 34 -8.71 -7.88 3.29
C ILE A 34 -7.39 -7.62 4.01
N TYR A 35 -7.25 -8.15 5.22
CA TYR A 35 -6.06 -7.90 6.03
C TYR A 35 -5.66 -9.13 6.84
N LEU A 36 -4.36 -9.22 7.12
CA LEU A 36 -3.78 -10.25 7.95
C LEU A 36 -3.53 -9.68 9.34
N SER A 37 -4.07 -10.32 10.37
CA SER A 37 -3.81 -9.92 11.74
C SER A 37 -3.79 -11.10 12.69
N GLY A 38 -3.10 -10.93 13.84
CA GLY A 38 -2.98 -11.97 14.84
C GLY A 38 -2.56 -11.44 16.20
N GLY A 39 -2.70 -12.29 17.21
CA GLY A 39 -2.39 -11.98 18.58
C GLY A 39 -3.34 -10.93 19.21
N ALA A 40 -2.99 -10.46 20.41
CA ALA A 40 -3.79 -9.46 21.11
C ALA A 40 -3.88 -8.13 20.36
N THR A 41 -2.82 -7.74 19.66
CA THR A 41 -2.79 -6.53 18.85
C THR A 41 -3.63 -6.64 17.58
N GLY A 42 -3.81 -7.85 17.05
CA GLY A 42 -4.77 -8.13 15.97
C GLY A 42 -6.20 -7.91 16.43
N ALA A 43 -6.56 -8.38 17.63
CA ALA A 43 -7.89 -8.14 18.21
C ALA A 43 -8.19 -6.64 18.40
N ILE A 44 -7.18 -5.83 18.78
CA ILE A 44 -7.32 -4.37 18.84
C ILE A 44 -7.63 -3.79 17.44
N LEU A 45 -6.92 -4.24 16.40
CA LEU A 45 -7.19 -3.80 15.03
C LEU A 45 -8.60 -4.18 14.59
N ASP A 46 -9.05 -5.41 14.87
CA ASP A 46 -10.39 -5.89 14.53
C ASP A 46 -11.48 -5.04 15.21
N ASP A 47 -11.28 -4.65 16.47
CA ASP A 47 -12.22 -3.78 17.18
C ASP A 47 -12.23 -2.35 16.64
N LEU A 48 -11.08 -1.80 16.29
CA LEU A 48 -10.99 -0.50 15.65
C LEU A 48 -11.71 -0.49 14.27
N LEU A 49 -11.54 -1.54 13.47
CA LEU A 49 -12.17 -1.67 12.16
C LEU A 49 -13.71 -1.74 12.26
N LYS A 50 -14.25 -2.42 13.29
CA LYS A 50 -15.70 -2.43 13.57
C LYS A 50 -16.24 -1.02 13.84
N THR A 51 -15.46 -0.17 14.53
CA THR A 51 -15.91 1.21 14.83
C THR A 51 -15.90 2.11 13.61
N VAL A 52 -15.02 1.85 12.64
CA VAL A 52 -14.94 2.61 11.37
C VAL A 52 -16.07 2.24 10.40
N GLY A 53 -16.63 1.03 10.52
CA GLY A 53 -17.80 0.59 9.76
C GLY A 53 -17.50 0.26 8.30
N ILE A 54 -16.26 -0.10 7.95
CA ILE A 54 -15.91 -0.63 6.61
C ILE A 54 -16.11 -2.14 6.56
N ASP A 55 -16.44 -2.66 5.40
CA ASP A 55 -16.48 -4.10 5.17
C ASP A 55 -15.08 -4.70 5.22
N THR A 56 -14.94 -5.80 5.96
CA THR A 56 -13.65 -6.40 6.22
C THR A 56 -13.65 -7.91 6.08
N ARG A 57 -12.50 -8.46 5.67
CA ARG A 57 -12.21 -9.89 5.70
C ARG A 57 -10.88 -10.13 6.42
N HIS A 58 -10.97 -10.65 7.62
CA HIS A 58 -9.82 -11.02 8.44
C HIS A 58 -9.22 -12.35 7.98
N ILE A 59 -7.89 -12.38 7.83
CA ILE A 59 -7.08 -13.58 7.63
C ILE A 59 -6.22 -13.74 8.89
N PRO A 60 -6.45 -14.77 9.70
CA PRO A 60 -5.69 -14.97 10.92
C PRO A 60 -4.25 -15.40 10.63
N ILE A 61 -3.30 -14.84 11.36
CA ILE A 61 -1.88 -15.21 11.36
C ILE A 61 -1.39 -15.54 12.76
N ASN A 62 -0.34 -16.33 12.86
CA ASN A 62 0.23 -16.74 14.15
C ASN A 62 0.99 -15.62 14.88
N GLY A 63 1.49 -14.62 14.13
CA GLY A 63 2.26 -13.51 14.70
C GLY A 63 1.37 -12.42 15.29
N TYR A 64 2.00 -11.51 16.07
CA TYR A 64 1.32 -10.32 16.58
C TYR A 64 1.30 -9.23 15.52
N THR A 65 0.14 -8.65 15.26
CA THR A 65 0.02 -7.46 14.40
C THR A 65 0.88 -6.33 14.94
N ARG A 66 1.72 -5.73 14.08
CA ARG A 66 2.59 -4.61 14.51
C ARG A 66 1.76 -3.37 14.84
N ILE A 67 2.23 -2.61 15.82
CA ILE A 67 1.71 -1.28 16.14
C ILE A 67 2.78 -0.25 15.75
N ALA A 68 2.45 0.67 14.86
CA ALA A 68 3.29 1.82 14.57
C ALA A 68 2.90 2.97 15.51
N HIS A 69 3.89 3.70 15.99
CA HIS A 69 3.68 4.86 16.86
C HIS A 69 4.10 6.12 16.14
N THR A 70 3.21 7.10 16.05
CA THR A 70 3.53 8.45 15.62
C THR A 70 3.54 9.36 16.85
N VAL A 71 4.63 10.04 17.08
CA VAL A 71 4.81 10.95 18.21
C VAL A 71 5.05 12.35 17.66
N PHE A 72 4.15 13.28 17.99
CA PHE A 72 4.30 14.68 17.67
C PHE A 72 4.92 15.42 18.86
N GLU A 73 6.09 16.01 18.65
CA GLU A 73 6.77 16.84 19.64
C GLU A 73 6.29 18.29 19.54
N ARG A 74 5.45 18.70 20.50
CA ARG A 74 4.84 20.06 20.51
C ARG A 74 5.87 21.18 20.59
N SER A 75 7.02 20.93 21.22
CA SER A 75 8.06 21.96 21.43
C SER A 75 8.82 22.30 20.15
N SER A 76 9.07 21.32 19.29
CA SER A 76 9.81 21.49 18.03
C SER A 76 8.92 21.51 16.80
N GLY A 77 7.66 21.05 16.92
CA GLY A 77 6.75 20.80 15.78
C GLY A 77 7.15 19.59 14.94
N GLN A 78 8.06 18.76 15.43
CA GLN A 78 8.53 17.58 14.71
C GLN A 78 7.64 16.37 14.96
N GLU A 79 7.47 15.54 13.95
CA GLU A 79 6.80 14.27 14.02
C GLU A 79 7.82 13.13 13.89
N TYR A 80 7.73 12.16 14.79
CA TYR A 80 8.55 10.95 14.77
C TYR A 80 7.66 9.75 14.57
N ARG A 81 7.97 8.92 13.56
CA ARG A 81 7.22 7.71 13.27
C ARG A 81 8.08 6.49 13.51
N PHE A 82 7.68 5.68 14.50
CA PHE A 82 8.32 4.41 14.84
C PHE A 82 7.49 3.27 14.23
N VAL A 83 8.08 2.58 13.27
CA VAL A 83 7.42 1.49 12.56
C VAL A 83 8.22 0.21 12.80
N PRO A 84 7.83 -0.64 13.79
CA PRO A 84 8.49 -1.92 14.00
C PRO A 84 8.27 -2.85 12.81
N GLU A 85 9.13 -3.83 12.69
CA GLU A 85 8.94 -4.90 11.71
C GLU A 85 7.62 -5.64 11.99
N GLY A 86 6.94 -6.06 10.93
CA GLY A 86 5.76 -6.91 11.03
C GLY A 86 6.12 -8.36 11.37
N PRO A 87 5.13 -9.18 11.75
CA PRO A 87 5.33 -10.60 11.97
C PRO A 87 5.72 -11.31 10.66
N GLU A 88 6.30 -12.50 10.80
CA GLU A 88 6.41 -13.42 9.66
C GLU A 88 5.02 -13.94 9.28
N VAL A 89 4.81 -14.09 7.98
CA VAL A 89 3.62 -14.71 7.41
C VAL A 89 4.07 -15.96 6.68
N SER A 90 3.47 -17.09 7.00
CA SER A 90 3.75 -18.36 6.35
C SER A 90 3.09 -18.47 4.97
N ASP A 91 3.60 -19.37 4.14
CA ASP A 91 3.00 -19.69 2.84
C ASP A 91 1.53 -20.13 2.98
N ASN A 92 1.16 -20.84 4.03
CA ASN A 92 -0.23 -21.27 4.28
C ASN A 92 -1.14 -20.09 4.60
N GLU A 93 -0.70 -19.13 5.42
CA GLU A 93 -1.46 -17.91 5.73
C GLU A 93 -1.62 -17.03 4.50
N PHE A 94 -0.58 -16.92 3.68
CA PHE A 94 -0.67 -16.20 2.41
C PHE A 94 -1.59 -16.94 1.42
N ALA A 95 -1.50 -18.26 1.32
CA ALA A 95 -2.42 -19.06 0.49
C ALA A 95 -3.88 -18.88 0.91
N ALA A 96 -4.17 -18.78 2.22
CA ALA A 96 -5.51 -18.46 2.70
C ALA A 96 -5.99 -17.07 2.23
N CYS A 97 -5.10 -16.06 2.22
CA CYS A 97 -5.39 -14.74 1.66
C CYS A 97 -5.72 -14.83 0.16
N LEU A 98 -4.90 -15.53 -0.62
CA LEU A 98 -5.12 -15.70 -2.06
C LEU A 98 -6.43 -16.46 -2.34
N ALA A 99 -6.77 -17.47 -1.54
CA ALA A 99 -8.03 -18.22 -1.66
C ALA A 99 -9.26 -17.32 -1.44
N VAL A 100 -9.18 -16.35 -0.54
CA VAL A 100 -10.24 -15.35 -0.36
C VAL A 100 -10.36 -14.49 -1.61
N LEU A 101 -9.25 -14.01 -2.20
CA LEU A 101 -9.27 -13.24 -3.45
C LEU A 101 -9.87 -14.03 -4.61
N GLU A 102 -9.55 -15.33 -4.72
CA GLU A 102 -10.12 -16.20 -5.76
C GLU A 102 -11.64 -16.37 -5.63
N ALA A 103 -12.16 -16.35 -4.41
CA ALA A 103 -13.58 -16.55 -4.13
C ALA A 103 -14.45 -15.28 -4.29
N LEU A 104 -13.84 -14.11 -4.43
CA LEU A 104 -14.53 -12.82 -4.54
C LEU A 104 -14.58 -12.35 -5.98
N ASP A 105 -15.62 -11.58 -6.32
CA ASP A 105 -15.71 -10.81 -7.57
C ASP A 105 -15.41 -9.35 -7.26
N PHE A 106 -14.59 -8.73 -8.10
CA PHE A 106 -14.18 -7.33 -7.98
C PHE A 106 -13.69 -6.78 -9.33
N ASP A 107 -13.88 -5.48 -9.54
CA ASP A 107 -13.36 -4.76 -10.71
C ASP A 107 -11.92 -4.26 -10.49
N TYR A 108 -11.58 -3.98 -9.23
CA TYR A 108 -10.28 -3.48 -8.82
C TYR A 108 -9.76 -4.25 -7.62
N ILE A 109 -8.47 -4.50 -7.60
CA ILE A 109 -7.76 -4.93 -6.40
C ILE A 109 -6.61 -3.98 -6.12
N VAL A 110 -6.48 -3.54 -4.87
CA VAL A 110 -5.39 -2.68 -4.41
C VAL A 110 -4.55 -3.45 -3.41
N ALA A 111 -3.26 -3.64 -3.72
CA ALA A 111 -2.29 -4.12 -2.76
C ALA A 111 -1.42 -2.94 -2.31
N SER A 112 -1.41 -2.63 -1.01
CA SER A 112 -0.65 -1.52 -0.46
C SER A 112 0.17 -1.96 0.74
N GLY A 113 1.45 -1.63 0.72
CA GLY A 113 2.44 -1.92 1.75
C GLY A 113 3.52 -2.89 1.28
N THR A 114 4.51 -3.10 2.14
CA THR A 114 5.59 -4.06 1.91
C THR A 114 5.09 -5.49 2.10
N VAL A 115 5.63 -6.41 1.32
CA VAL A 115 5.41 -7.85 1.53
C VAL A 115 5.89 -8.24 2.94
N PRO A 116 5.08 -8.95 3.72
CA PRO A 116 5.49 -9.46 5.03
C PRO A 116 6.73 -10.34 4.94
N ARG A 117 7.51 -10.38 6.03
CA ARG A 117 8.58 -11.35 6.19
C ARG A 117 8.04 -12.77 6.07
N GLY A 118 8.85 -13.70 5.58
CA GLY A 118 8.47 -15.08 5.31
C GLY A 118 7.92 -15.31 3.90
N LEU A 119 7.47 -14.27 3.21
CA LEU A 119 6.97 -14.38 1.84
C LEU A 119 8.05 -13.95 0.82
N PRO A 120 8.03 -14.54 -0.38
CA PRO A 120 8.96 -14.18 -1.44
C PRO A 120 8.69 -12.78 -1.98
N VAL A 121 9.72 -12.14 -2.52
CA VAL A 121 9.67 -10.77 -3.05
C VAL A 121 8.66 -10.58 -4.18
N ASP A 122 8.32 -11.64 -4.89
CA ASP A 122 7.38 -11.71 -6.01
C ASP A 122 5.94 -12.09 -5.57
N ALA A 123 5.65 -12.08 -4.27
CA ALA A 123 4.32 -12.46 -3.75
C ALA A 123 3.17 -11.69 -4.42
N TYR A 124 3.36 -10.43 -4.79
CA TYR A 124 2.33 -9.65 -5.47
C TYR A 124 2.10 -10.04 -6.93
N GLN A 125 2.99 -10.80 -7.57
CA GLN A 125 2.71 -11.39 -8.88
C GLN A 125 1.54 -12.37 -8.80
N ARG A 126 1.44 -13.17 -7.73
CA ARG A 126 0.30 -14.08 -7.51
C ARG A 126 -1.02 -13.32 -7.40
N VAL A 127 -1.01 -12.13 -6.78
CA VAL A 127 -2.19 -11.25 -6.71
C VAL A 127 -2.53 -10.71 -8.10
N SER A 128 -1.52 -10.28 -8.88
CA SER A 128 -1.70 -9.84 -10.26
C SER A 128 -2.28 -10.93 -11.16
N GLU A 129 -1.83 -12.18 -11.01
CA GLU A 129 -2.38 -13.32 -11.75
C GLU A 129 -3.85 -13.57 -11.44
N ILE A 130 -4.27 -13.42 -10.18
CA ILE A 130 -5.69 -13.51 -9.79
C ILE A 130 -6.47 -12.38 -10.44
N ALA A 131 -5.99 -11.14 -10.37
CA ALA A 131 -6.62 -9.99 -11.01
C ALA A 131 -6.81 -10.20 -12.52
N ALA A 132 -5.77 -10.70 -13.20
CA ALA A 132 -5.83 -10.99 -14.63
C ALA A 132 -6.88 -12.06 -14.99
N ARG A 133 -6.95 -13.17 -14.23
CA ARG A 133 -7.97 -14.20 -14.42
C ARG A 133 -9.40 -13.69 -14.25
N LYS A 134 -9.57 -12.72 -13.37
CA LYS A 134 -10.87 -12.09 -13.08
C LYS A 134 -11.15 -10.85 -13.96
N HIS A 135 -10.27 -10.52 -14.90
CA HIS A 135 -10.35 -9.29 -15.69
C HIS A 135 -10.41 -8.02 -14.86
N ALA A 136 -9.89 -8.05 -13.64
CA ALA A 136 -9.84 -6.94 -12.71
C ALA A 136 -8.55 -6.11 -12.87
N ARG A 137 -8.61 -4.85 -12.50
CA ARG A 137 -7.47 -3.92 -12.53
C ARG A 137 -6.66 -4.02 -11.24
N PHE A 138 -5.38 -4.32 -11.36
CA PHE A 138 -4.48 -4.41 -10.22
C PHE A 138 -3.74 -3.10 -9.98
N ILE A 139 -3.94 -2.50 -8.82
CA ILE A 139 -3.28 -1.29 -8.34
C ILE A 139 -2.27 -1.68 -7.26
N LEU A 140 -1.03 -1.22 -7.41
CA LEU A 140 0.06 -1.60 -6.51
C LEU A 140 0.73 -0.36 -5.90
N ASP A 141 0.76 -0.32 -4.57
CA ASP A 141 1.46 0.67 -3.76
C ASP A 141 2.47 -0.02 -2.85
N THR A 142 3.67 -0.23 -3.35
CA THR A 142 4.79 -0.86 -2.64
C THR A 142 6.11 -0.27 -3.14
N CYS A 143 7.22 -0.64 -2.52
CA CYS A 143 8.53 -0.08 -2.84
C CYS A 143 9.62 -1.14 -3.02
N GLY A 144 10.80 -0.70 -3.43
CA GLY A 144 12.03 -1.47 -3.46
C GLY A 144 11.97 -2.70 -4.36
N ALA A 145 12.52 -3.81 -3.86
CA ALA A 145 12.64 -5.06 -4.61
C ALA A 145 11.28 -5.67 -4.99
N THR A 146 10.27 -5.55 -4.11
CA THR A 146 8.92 -6.06 -4.35
C THR A 146 8.23 -5.32 -5.50
N LEU A 147 8.37 -3.99 -5.56
CA LEU A 147 7.86 -3.21 -6.68
C LEU A 147 8.51 -3.67 -7.98
N ARG A 148 9.85 -3.70 -8.03
CA ARG A 148 10.59 -4.15 -9.22
C ARG A 148 10.21 -5.56 -9.69
N ALA A 149 10.03 -6.48 -8.75
CA ALA A 149 9.65 -7.86 -9.07
C ALA A 149 8.25 -7.96 -9.68
N THR A 150 7.35 -7.02 -9.37
CA THR A 150 5.95 -7.07 -9.83
C THR A 150 5.71 -6.28 -11.12
N LEU A 151 6.61 -5.35 -11.48
CA LEU A 151 6.49 -4.59 -12.74
C LEU A 151 6.50 -5.52 -13.95
N GLY A 152 5.66 -5.21 -14.94
CA GLY A 152 5.54 -6.04 -16.16
C GLY A 152 4.63 -7.25 -16.03
N HIS A 153 4.06 -7.51 -14.86
CA HIS A 153 3.16 -8.63 -14.60
C HIS A 153 1.68 -8.22 -14.57
N GLY A 154 1.24 -7.34 -15.48
CA GLY A 154 -0.18 -6.96 -15.62
C GLY A 154 -0.66 -5.95 -14.59
N VAL A 155 0.23 -5.13 -14.04
CA VAL A 155 -0.13 -4.05 -13.13
C VAL A 155 -0.84 -2.94 -13.90
N PHE A 156 -2.05 -2.57 -13.48
CA PHE A 156 -2.79 -1.46 -14.06
C PHE A 156 -2.22 -0.11 -13.60
N MET A 157 -1.98 0.06 -12.30
CA MET A 157 -1.44 1.32 -11.77
C MET A 157 -0.45 1.07 -10.65
N ILE A 158 0.64 1.83 -10.64
CA ILE A 158 1.56 1.95 -9.50
C ILE A 158 1.53 3.36 -8.93
N LYS A 159 1.82 3.47 -7.61
CA LYS A 159 1.86 4.76 -6.90
C LYS A 159 3.21 4.99 -6.20
N PRO A 160 4.29 5.21 -6.91
CA PRO A 160 5.55 5.57 -6.29
C PRO A 160 5.53 7.01 -5.75
N ASN A 161 6.29 7.30 -4.70
CA ASN A 161 6.74 8.65 -4.43
C ASN A 161 7.90 9.05 -5.37
N LEU A 162 8.33 10.33 -5.33
CA LEU A 162 9.40 10.79 -6.23
C LEU A 162 10.70 10.00 -6.04
N GLY A 163 11.11 9.74 -4.78
CA GLY A 163 12.33 8.99 -4.49
C GLY A 163 12.26 7.54 -5.00
N GLU A 164 11.12 6.88 -4.87
CA GLU A 164 10.88 5.54 -5.39
C GLU A 164 10.89 5.51 -6.93
N LEU A 165 10.35 6.56 -7.59
CA LEU A 165 10.44 6.69 -9.04
C LEU A 165 11.89 6.88 -9.49
N GLU A 166 12.66 7.74 -8.81
CA GLU A 166 14.08 7.95 -9.05
C GLU A 166 14.90 6.66 -8.85
N GLU A 167 14.58 5.89 -7.81
CA GLU A 167 15.18 4.58 -7.58
C GLU A 167 14.85 3.58 -8.70
N LEU A 168 13.63 3.60 -9.24
CA LEU A 168 13.25 2.74 -10.36
C LEU A 168 14.02 3.05 -11.64
N VAL A 169 14.25 4.34 -11.94
CA VAL A 169 14.92 4.78 -13.15
C VAL A 169 16.43 4.96 -12.98
N GLY A 170 16.94 4.96 -11.74
CA GLY A 170 18.37 4.99 -11.42
C GLY A 170 19.01 6.38 -11.48
N HIS A 171 18.24 7.47 -11.54
CA HIS A 171 18.74 8.85 -11.54
C HIS A 171 17.73 9.86 -10.99
N VAL A 172 18.22 11.02 -10.56
CA VAL A 172 17.41 12.11 -10.00
C VAL A 172 16.57 12.80 -11.07
N LEU A 173 15.34 13.18 -10.71
CA LEU A 173 14.34 13.78 -11.61
C LEU A 173 13.97 15.20 -11.12
N ILE A 174 14.78 16.20 -11.51
CA ILE A 174 14.71 17.58 -10.99
C ILE A 174 13.58 18.45 -11.58
N SER A 175 12.83 17.98 -12.55
CA SER A 175 11.72 18.73 -13.13
C SER A 175 10.51 17.87 -13.41
N THR A 176 9.33 18.48 -13.38
CA THR A 176 8.07 17.80 -13.73
C THR A 176 8.15 17.15 -15.11
N GLY A 177 8.79 17.80 -16.09
CA GLY A 177 9.00 17.23 -17.43
C GLY A 177 9.84 15.96 -17.40
N ALA A 178 10.91 15.91 -16.57
CA ALA A 178 11.74 14.73 -16.39
C ALA A 178 10.95 13.61 -15.71
N GLN A 179 10.14 13.92 -14.68
CA GLN A 179 9.29 12.97 -13.98
C GLN A 179 8.24 12.33 -14.90
N VAL A 180 7.57 13.15 -15.73
CA VAL A 180 6.62 12.67 -16.75
C VAL A 180 7.31 11.79 -17.79
N ALA A 181 8.49 12.19 -18.29
CA ALA A 181 9.25 11.41 -19.26
C ALA A 181 9.68 10.05 -18.69
N ALA A 182 10.15 10.02 -17.43
CA ALA A 182 10.52 8.80 -16.72
C ALA A 182 9.33 7.85 -16.56
N ALA A 183 8.19 8.38 -16.10
CA ALA A 183 6.96 7.59 -15.96
C ALA A 183 6.49 7.03 -17.32
N ARG A 184 6.50 7.83 -18.39
CA ARG A 184 6.16 7.34 -19.74
C ARG A 184 7.10 6.26 -20.26
N ASN A 185 8.39 6.35 -19.94
CA ASN A 185 9.35 5.31 -20.30
C ASN A 185 9.04 3.99 -19.60
N LEU A 186 8.73 4.01 -18.30
CA LEU A 186 8.29 2.83 -17.58
C LEU A 186 7.00 2.24 -18.17
N ILE A 187 6.02 3.07 -18.51
CA ILE A 187 4.78 2.64 -19.17
C ILE A 187 5.06 2.01 -20.54
N ALA A 188 5.93 2.61 -21.33
CA ALA A 188 6.33 2.08 -22.65
C ALA A 188 7.03 0.71 -22.55
N ASN A 189 7.68 0.44 -21.42
CA ASN A 189 8.29 -0.86 -21.09
C ASN A 189 7.34 -1.80 -20.33
N ASN A 190 6.02 -1.56 -20.38
CA ASN A 190 4.98 -2.37 -19.76
C ASN A 190 5.08 -2.50 -18.24
N ALA A 191 5.70 -1.57 -17.55
CA ALA A 191 5.78 -1.60 -16.09
C ALA A 191 4.39 -1.49 -15.44
N ALA A 192 3.55 -0.60 -15.97
CA ALA A 192 2.14 -0.42 -15.61
C ALA A 192 1.43 0.37 -16.74
N GLU A 193 0.11 0.48 -16.71
CA GLU A 193 -0.64 1.33 -17.65
C GLU A 193 -0.69 2.79 -17.17
N ILE A 194 -0.71 3.00 -15.86
CA ILE A 194 -0.75 4.32 -15.19
C ILE A 194 0.31 4.39 -14.09
N ILE A 195 0.95 5.54 -13.97
CA ILE A 195 1.85 5.84 -12.86
C ILE A 195 1.37 7.11 -12.16
N ALA A 196 1.02 6.98 -10.87
CA ALA A 196 0.64 8.09 -9.99
C ALA A 196 1.82 8.42 -9.06
N VAL A 197 2.53 9.52 -9.33
CA VAL A 197 3.70 9.93 -8.54
C VAL A 197 3.26 10.91 -7.46
N THR A 198 3.51 10.58 -6.18
CA THR A 198 3.28 11.50 -5.07
C THR A 198 4.51 12.37 -4.82
N LEU A 199 4.30 13.68 -4.68
CA LEU A 199 5.34 14.70 -4.55
C LEU A 199 5.35 15.37 -3.17
N GLY A 200 4.70 14.75 -2.18
CA GLY A 200 4.55 15.33 -0.85
C GLY A 200 3.74 16.63 -0.88
N GLY A 201 4.29 17.70 -0.31
CA GLY A 201 3.64 19.02 -0.30
C GLY A 201 3.48 19.67 -1.68
N ASP A 202 4.17 19.17 -2.70
CA ASP A 202 4.09 19.67 -4.08
C ASP A 202 3.00 18.97 -4.91
N GLY A 203 2.18 18.12 -4.27
CA GLY A 203 1.03 17.50 -4.88
C GLY A 203 1.29 16.13 -5.50
N ALA A 204 0.77 15.88 -6.70
CA ALA A 204 0.89 14.59 -7.38
C ALA A 204 0.87 14.75 -8.92
N LEU A 205 1.43 13.73 -9.60
CA LEU A 205 1.36 13.56 -11.05
C LEU A 205 0.64 12.25 -11.35
N ILE A 206 -0.25 12.25 -12.33
CA ILE A 206 -0.82 11.03 -12.90
C ILE A 206 -0.41 10.98 -14.37
N VAL A 207 0.26 9.91 -14.76
CA VAL A 207 0.80 9.75 -16.11
C VAL A 207 0.26 8.47 -16.73
N SER A 208 -0.27 8.57 -17.93
CA SER A 208 -0.62 7.47 -18.81
C SER A 208 0.21 7.53 -20.09
N LYS A 209 -0.01 6.59 -21.00
CA LYS A 209 0.67 6.56 -22.31
C LYS A 209 0.53 7.89 -23.06
N ASN A 210 -0.65 8.50 -23.05
CA ASN A 210 -0.98 9.65 -23.88
C ASN A 210 -1.09 10.96 -23.11
N GLU A 211 -1.40 10.90 -21.81
CA GLU A 211 -1.79 12.06 -21.01
C GLU A 211 -0.95 12.16 -19.74
N ALA A 212 -0.84 13.35 -19.21
CA ALA A 212 -0.27 13.60 -17.89
C ALA A 212 -1.01 14.76 -17.24
N TRP A 213 -1.35 14.59 -15.97
CA TRP A 213 -2.02 15.59 -15.13
C TRP A 213 -1.19 15.84 -13.89
N SER A 214 -1.20 17.09 -13.41
CA SER A 214 -0.63 17.49 -12.13
C SER A 214 -1.70 18.13 -11.27
N VAL A 215 -1.63 17.83 -9.98
CA VAL A 215 -2.43 18.46 -8.94
C VAL A 215 -1.47 18.97 -7.87
N ALA A 216 -1.58 20.26 -7.50
CA ALA A 216 -0.82 20.91 -6.43
C ALA A 216 -1.67 20.99 -5.16
#